data_e6fdc0821d4747bde1c0ebb15522d51d
#
_entry.id   e6fdc0821d4747bde1c0ebb15522d51d
#
_cell.length_a   1.000
_cell.length_b   1.000
_cell.length_c   1.000
_cell.angle_alpha   90.00
_cell.angle_beta   90.00
_cell.angle_gamma   90.00
#
_symmetry.space_group_name_H-M   'P 1'
#
loop_
_entity.id
_entity.type
_entity.pdbx_description
1 polymer ?
#
loop_
_entity_poly.entity_id
_entity_poly.type
_entity_poly.pdbx_seq_one_letter_code
_entity_poly.pdbx_strand_id
1 'polypeptide(L)'
;MRRAAAVLITLLALAGCGTPSADLFAVDRAGTVPGAKLAMVVSDGGTVTCNGAKAVSLTNDQLLDARELQRDLKDAAERHLELAPRPGSILRYEVRTPDGTVRFADNSPGARGSLARLTLFVRDVAMQRCHLAR
;
A
#
# COMPACT_ATOMS: atom_id res chain seq x y z
N MET A 1 -23.26 -16.31 -64.89
CA MET A 1 -23.24 -15.25 -63.83
C MET A 1 -23.15 -15.94 -62.48
N ARG A 2 -21.95 -16.05 -61.90
CA ARG A 2 -21.72 -16.65 -60.57
C ARG A 2 -21.24 -15.53 -59.66
N ARG A 3 -22.09 -15.15 -58.69
CA ARG A 3 -21.77 -14.18 -57.66
C ARG A 3 -21.07 -14.92 -56.53
N ALA A 4 -19.77 -14.72 -56.34
CA ALA A 4 -19.04 -15.15 -55.17
C ALA A 4 -19.30 -14.16 -54.04
N ALA A 5 -19.95 -14.63 -52.99
CA ALA A 5 -20.08 -13.87 -51.72
C ALA A 5 -18.84 -14.12 -50.88
N ALA A 6 -18.03 -13.10 -50.69
CA ALA A 6 -16.89 -13.14 -49.79
C ALA A 6 -17.43 -12.90 -48.34
N VAL A 7 -17.34 -13.93 -47.51
CA VAL A 7 -17.64 -13.83 -46.06
C VAL A 7 -16.39 -13.31 -45.39
N LEU A 8 -16.45 -12.06 -44.89
CA LEU A 8 -15.40 -11.43 -44.11
C LEU A 8 -15.57 -11.86 -42.66
N ILE A 9 -14.78 -12.80 -42.18
CA ILE A 9 -14.74 -13.19 -40.76
C ILE A 9 -13.86 -12.20 -40.02
N THR A 10 -14.50 -11.28 -39.31
CA THR A 10 -13.82 -10.34 -38.42
C THR A 10 -13.49 -11.08 -37.11
N LEU A 11 -12.21 -11.43 -36.89
CA LEU A 11 -11.72 -11.90 -35.58
C LEU A 11 -11.72 -10.72 -34.62
N LEU A 12 -12.65 -10.70 -33.69
CA LEU A 12 -12.55 -9.85 -32.49
C LEU A 12 -11.47 -10.45 -31.58
N ALA A 13 -10.30 -9.85 -31.58
CA ALA A 13 -9.30 -10.10 -30.55
C ALA A 13 -9.80 -9.47 -29.24
N LEU A 14 -10.31 -10.28 -28.30
CA LEU A 14 -10.52 -9.86 -26.90
C LEU A 14 -9.14 -9.66 -26.27
N ALA A 15 -8.65 -8.42 -26.30
CA ALA A 15 -7.55 -8.01 -25.45
C ALA A 15 -8.08 -7.97 -24.01
N GLY A 16 -7.92 -9.08 -23.29
CA GLY A 16 -8.17 -9.16 -21.85
C GLY A 16 -7.12 -8.35 -21.11
N CYS A 17 -7.29 -7.02 -21.05
CA CYS A 17 -6.57 -6.21 -20.09
C CYS A 17 -7.12 -6.56 -18.71
N GLY A 18 -6.41 -7.44 -17.97
CA GLY A 18 -6.70 -7.66 -16.57
C GLY A 18 -6.63 -6.32 -15.83
N THR A 19 -7.71 -5.94 -15.14
CA THR A 19 -7.70 -4.75 -14.28
C THR A 19 -6.64 -4.92 -13.20
N PRO A 20 -5.76 -3.91 -12.96
CA PRO A 20 -4.81 -3.96 -11.86
C PRO A 20 -5.54 -4.19 -10.54
N SER A 21 -4.96 -4.99 -9.64
CA SER A 21 -5.50 -5.17 -8.29
C SER A 21 -5.50 -3.83 -7.55
N ALA A 22 -6.58 -3.59 -6.78
CA ALA A 22 -6.69 -2.39 -5.98
C ALA A 22 -5.60 -2.33 -4.89
N ASP A 23 -5.22 -1.13 -4.50
CA ASP A 23 -4.31 -0.93 -3.38
C ASP A 23 -5.05 -1.16 -2.06
N LEU A 24 -4.43 -1.90 -1.14
CA LEU A 24 -4.91 -2.05 0.23
C LEU A 24 -4.68 -0.74 1.00
N PHE A 25 -3.45 -0.25 0.95
CA PHE A 25 -3.08 1.05 1.50
C PHE A 25 -1.76 1.55 0.92
N ALA A 26 -1.57 2.86 1.05
CA ALA A 26 -0.29 3.52 0.76
C ALA A 26 0.22 4.23 2.02
N VAL A 27 1.52 4.18 2.24
CA VAL A 27 2.17 4.80 3.40
C VAL A 27 3.26 5.74 2.93
N ASP A 28 3.17 7.00 3.33
CA ASP A 28 4.27 7.95 3.26
C ASP A 28 4.86 8.10 4.66
N ARG A 29 6.13 7.76 4.78
CA ARG A 29 6.92 7.96 5.99
C ARG A 29 7.94 9.06 5.76
N ALA A 30 8.06 9.97 6.71
CA ALA A 30 9.09 10.99 6.74
C ALA A 30 9.75 11.02 8.13
N GLY A 31 10.89 11.65 8.25
CA GLY A 31 11.56 11.75 9.54
C GLY A 31 12.86 12.52 9.49
N THR A 32 13.51 12.59 10.65
CA THR A 32 14.73 13.38 10.88
C THR A 32 16.03 12.59 10.72
N VAL A 33 15.92 11.26 10.57
CA VAL A 33 17.08 10.36 10.43
C VAL A 33 17.29 9.95 8.98
N PRO A 34 18.55 9.61 8.58
CA PRO A 34 18.80 9.06 7.24
C PRO A 34 17.96 7.81 6.98
N GLY A 35 17.40 7.71 5.76
CA GLY A 35 16.54 6.58 5.38
C GLY A 35 15.10 6.65 5.91
N ALA A 36 14.71 7.71 6.62
CA ALA A 36 13.36 7.89 7.12
C ALA A 36 12.32 7.99 6.01
N LYS A 37 12.66 8.65 4.89
CA LYS A 37 11.74 8.86 3.77
C LYS A 37 11.42 7.56 3.05
N LEU A 38 10.13 7.23 2.99
CA LEU A 38 9.63 6.04 2.32
C LEU A 38 8.25 6.34 1.74
N ALA A 39 8.04 6.00 0.47
CA ALA A 39 6.72 5.90 -0.13
C ALA A 39 6.46 4.44 -0.46
N MET A 40 5.50 3.80 0.23
CA MET A 40 5.16 2.39 0.08
C MET A 40 3.73 2.24 -0.38
N VAL A 41 3.49 1.40 -1.37
CA VAL A 41 2.14 1.02 -1.80
C VAL A 41 2.00 -0.49 -1.72
N VAL A 42 0.98 -0.95 -1.02
CA VAL A 42 0.65 -2.38 -0.84
C VAL A 42 -0.61 -2.69 -1.61
N SER A 43 -0.49 -3.61 -2.59
CA SER A 43 -1.61 -4.04 -3.44
C SER A 43 -2.27 -5.30 -2.90
N ASP A 44 -3.60 -5.41 -3.07
CA ASP A 44 -4.36 -6.63 -2.80
C ASP A 44 -3.95 -7.82 -3.69
N GLY A 45 -3.28 -7.54 -4.80
CA GLY A 45 -2.65 -8.56 -5.65
C GLY A 45 -1.39 -9.20 -5.05
N GLY A 46 -0.97 -8.83 -3.85
CA GLY A 46 0.16 -9.41 -3.15
C GLY A 46 1.51 -8.82 -3.54
N THR A 47 1.54 -7.59 -3.96
CA THR A 47 2.78 -6.87 -4.29
C THR A 47 2.96 -5.61 -3.44
N VAL A 48 4.20 -5.18 -3.32
CA VAL A 48 4.58 -3.92 -2.71
C VAL A 48 5.51 -3.15 -3.64
N THR A 49 5.33 -1.83 -3.71
CA THR A 49 6.30 -0.91 -4.32
C THR A 49 6.86 0.00 -3.23
N CYS A 50 8.17 0.25 -3.27
CA CYS A 50 8.86 1.16 -2.38
C CYS A 50 9.55 2.25 -3.20
N ASN A 51 9.27 3.51 -2.87
CA ASN A 51 9.88 4.68 -3.52
C ASN A 51 9.75 4.68 -5.06
N GLY A 52 8.61 4.20 -5.57
CA GLY A 52 8.34 4.13 -7.01
C GLY A 52 9.16 3.08 -7.77
N ALA A 53 9.88 2.20 -7.09
CA ALA A 53 10.63 1.11 -7.71
C ALA A 53 9.71 0.01 -8.25
N LYS A 54 10.27 -0.96 -8.94
CA LYS A 54 9.53 -2.12 -9.45
C LYS A 54 8.81 -2.86 -8.30
N ALA A 55 7.57 -3.28 -8.55
CA ALA A 55 6.79 -4.07 -7.61
C ALA A 55 7.47 -5.39 -7.26
N VAL A 56 7.46 -5.75 -5.99
CA VAL A 56 8.03 -6.97 -5.43
C VAL A 56 6.91 -7.77 -4.75
N SER A 57 6.95 -9.09 -4.85
CA SER A 57 5.96 -9.96 -4.20
C SER A 57 6.11 -9.94 -2.68
N LEU A 58 4.99 -9.83 -1.98
CA LEU A 58 4.87 -10.11 -0.55
C LEU A 58 4.84 -11.63 -0.33
N THR A 59 5.18 -12.07 0.87
CA THR A 59 4.84 -13.43 1.30
C THR A 59 3.34 -13.54 1.57
N ASN A 60 2.81 -14.77 1.62
CA ASN A 60 1.40 -14.99 1.96
C ASN A 60 1.05 -14.40 3.33
N ASP A 61 1.92 -14.58 4.33
CA ASP A 61 1.71 -14.05 5.67
C ASP A 61 1.70 -12.51 5.67
N GLN A 62 2.61 -11.87 4.93
CA GLN A 62 2.63 -10.43 4.78
C GLN A 62 1.36 -9.90 4.09
N LEU A 63 0.86 -10.59 3.07
CA LEU A 63 -0.39 -10.20 2.41
C LEU A 63 -1.60 -10.33 3.32
N LEU A 64 -1.68 -11.42 4.10
CA LEU A 64 -2.76 -11.62 5.08
C LEU A 64 -2.72 -10.55 6.17
N ASP A 65 -1.54 -10.23 6.68
CA ASP A 65 -1.35 -9.17 7.67
C ASP A 65 -1.71 -7.78 7.11
N ALA A 66 -1.35 -7.49 5.86
CA ALA A 66 -1.74 -6.25 5.18
C ALA A 66 -3.27 -6.11 5.04
N ARG A 67 -3.96 -7.18 4.67
CA ARG A 67 -5.43 -7.20 4.58
C ARG A 67 -6.09 -7.01 5.94
N GLU A 68 -5.54 -7.60 6.98
CA GLU A 68 -6.03 -7.41 8.35
C GLU A 68 -5.79 -5.97 8.81
N LEU A 69 -4.60 -5.42 8.59
CA LEU A 69 -4.29 -4.02 8.90
C LEU A 69 -5.24 -3.04 8.21
N GLN A 70 -5.57 -3.26 6.92
CA GLN A 70 -6.53 -2.43 6.22
C GLN A 70 -7.90 -2.43 6.92
N ARG A 71 -8.39 -3.60 7.32
CA ARG A 71 -9.66 -3.71 8.06
C ARG A 71 -9.60 -3.02 9.42
N ASP A 72 -8.53 -3.23 10.16
CA ASP A 72 -8.33 -2.66 11.49
C ASP A 72 -8.17 -1.13 11.48
N LEU A 73 -7.67 -0.57 10.38
CA LEU A 73 -7.50 0.87 10.19
C LEU A 73 -8.77 1.58 9.71
N LYS A 74 -9.80 0.84 9.31
CA LYS A 74 -11.00 1.40 8.68
C LYS A 74 -11.63 2.53 9.49
N ASP A 75 -11.97 2.29 10.74
CA ASP A 75 -12.62 3.29 11.59
C ASP A 75 -11.75 4.55 11.81
N ALA A 76 -10.44 4.37 11.95
CA ALA A 76 -9.51 5.48 12.06
C ALA A 76 -9.43 6.29 10.75
N ALA A 77 -9.42 5.60 9.61
CA ALA A 77 -9.36 6.22 8.30
C ALA A 77 -10.67 6.99 7.97
N GLU A 78 -11.83 6.41 8.23
CA GLU A 78 -13.13 7.06 8.04
C GLU A 78 -13.27 8.36 8.87
N ARG A 79 -12.67 8.39 10.06
CA ARG A 79 -12.63 9.58 10.91
C ARG A 79 -11.49 10.54 10.58
N HIS A 80 -10.66 10.23 9.60
CA HIS A 80 -9.45 10.99 9.27
C HIS A 80 -8.58 11.25 10.51
N LEU A 81 -8.32 10.19 11.30
CA LEU A 81 -7.60 10.29 12.56
C LEU A 81 -6.25 10.96 12.36
N GLU A 82 -5.99 11.98 13.15
CA GLU A 82 -4.71 12.67 13.20
C GLU A 82 -4.23 12.77 14.64
N LEU A 83 -3.07 12.16 14.93
CA LEU A 83 -2.45 12.17 16.25
C LEU A 83 -1.22 13.07 16.22
N ALA A 84 -1.21 14.08 17.09
CA ALA A 84 -0.08 14.99 17.20
C ALA A 84 1.19 14.26 17.69
N PRO A 85 2.38 14.59 17.17
CA PRO A 85 3.64 14.09 17.70
C PRO A 85 3.94 14.71 19.05
N ARG A 86 4.73 14.00 19.86
CA ARG A 86 5.42 14.58 21.03
C ARG A 86 6.78 15.13 20.62
N PRO A 87 7.41 16.01 21.43
CA PRO A 87 8.80 16.37 21.26
C PRO A 87 9.69 15.12 21.16
N GLY A 88 10.69 15.17 20.26
CA GLY A 88 11.58 14.02 20.01
C GLY A 88 11.04 12.99 19.03
N SER A 89 9.93 13.25 18.33
CA SER A 89 9.46 12.40 17.25
C SER A 89 10.53 12.25 16.17
N ILE A 90 10.79 11.02 15.76
CA ILE A 90 11.78 10.67 14.73
C ILE A 90 11.09 10.39 13.40
N LEU A 91 9.96 9.68 13.42
CA LEU A 91 9.21 9.25 12.24
C LEU A 91 7.77 9.75 12.27
N ARG A 92 7.28 10.16 11.10
CA ARG A 92 5.89 10.52 10.86
C ARG A 92 5.32 9.67 9.75
N TYR A 93 4.06 9.30 9.90
CA TYR A 93 3.35 8.43 8.97
C TYR A 93 2.08 9.11 8.47
N GLU A 94 1.87 9.06 7.16
CA GLU A 94 0.59 9.30 6.52
C GLU A 94 0.17 8.02 5.81
N VAL A 95 -0.97 7.48 6.21
CA VAL A 95 -1.52 6.23 5.67
C VAL A 95 -2.80 6.53 4.94
N ARG A 96 -2.84 6.23 3.66
CA ARG A 96 -4.03 6.36 2.82
C ARG A 96 -4.60 4.97 2.57
N THR A 97 -5.87 4.81 2.87
CA THR A 97 -6.67 3.62 2.59
C THR A 97 -7.85 3.99 1.70
N PRO A 98 -8.61 3.03 1.13
CA PRO A 98 -9.86 3.34 0.44
C PRO A 98 -10.89 4.07 1.31
N ASP A 99 -10.81 3.91 2.64
CA ASP A 99 -11.75 4.51 3.60
C ASP A 99 -11.34 5.93 4.06
N GLY A 100 -10.11 6.35 3.83
CA GLY A 100 -9.61 7.68 4.21
C GLY A 100 -8.13 7.69 4.59
N THR A 101 -7.73 8.70 5.31
CA THR A 101 -6.32 8.96 5.67
C THR A 101 -6.13 9.03 7.16
N VAL A 102 -5.05 8.39 7.66
CA VAL A 102 -4.63 8.43 9.06
C VAL A 102 -3.24 9.06 9.13
N ARG A 103 -3.03 10.00 10.06
CA ARG A 103 -1.72 10.64 10.31
C ARG A 103 -1.31 10.46 11.76
N PHE A 104 -0.06 10.08 11.97
CA PHE A 104 0.50 9.93 13.31
C PHE A 104 2.03 9.96 13.28
N ALA A 105 2.65 10.00 14.44
CA ALA A 105 4.09 9.90 14.62
C ALA A 105 4.45 8.67 15.47
N ASP A 106 5.69 8.25 15.42
CA ASP A 106 6.23 7.12 16.18
C ASP A 106 6.00 7.26 17.71
N ASN A 107 5.96 8.50 18.21
CA ASN A 107 5.75 8.80 19.61
C ASN A 107 4.40 9.46 19.92
N SER A 108 3.45 9.49 19.00
CA SER A 108 2.13 10.08 19.21
C SER A 108 1.40 9.36 20.37
N PRO A 109 0.83 10.10 21.32
CA PRO A 109 -0.08 9.51 22.29
C PRO A 109 -1.25 8.82 21.59
N GLY A 110 -1.53 7.56 21.92
CA GLY A 110 -2.58 6.80 21.26
C GLY A 110 -2.16 6.03 20.00
N ALA A 111 -0.93 6.18 19.52
CA ALA A 111 -0.38 5.37 18.42
C ALA A 111 -0.07 3.93 18.91
N ARG A 112 -1.11 3.16 19.17
CA ARG A 112 -1.05 1.77 19.66
C ARG A 112 -1.98 0.87 18.84
N GLY A 113 -2.01 -0.42 19.14
CA GLY A 113 -2.87 -1.37 18.43
C GLY A 113 -2.52 -1.46 16.95
N SER A 114 -3.49 -1.23 16.07
CA SER A 114 -3.30 -1.30 14.62
C SER A 114 -2.24 -0.33 14.09
N LEU A 115 -2.10 0.86 14.68
CA LEU A 115 -1.07 1.82 14.29
C LEU A 115 0.34 1.32 14.63
N ALA A 116 0.54 0.73 15.79
CA ALA A 116 1.81 0.12 16.18
C ALA A 116 2.14 -1.10 15.28
N ARG A 117 1.15 -1.95 14.99
CA ARG A 117 1.31 -3.07 14.03
C ARG A 117 1.70 -2.56 12.65
N LEU A 118 1.07 -1.50 12.17
CA LEU A 118 1.38 -0.90 10.89
C LEU A 118 2.84 -0.44 10.81
N THR A 119 3.36 0.22 11.86
CA THR A 119 4.77 0.67 11.87
C THR A 119 5.74 -0.51 11.78
N LEU A 120 5.44 -1.62 12.47
CA LEU A 120 6.24 -2.84 12.39
C LEU A 120 6.17 -3.46 11.00
N PHE A 121 4.98 -3.58 10.42
CA PHE A 121 4.76 -4.09 9.06
C PHE A 121 5.55 -3.27 8.04
N VAL A 122 5.43 -1.93 8.07
CA VAL A 122 6.14 -1.03 7.13
C VAL A 122 7.65 -1.22 7.25
N ARG A 123 8.20 -1.28 8.47
CA ARG A 123 9.62 -1.51 8.70
C ARG A 123 10.06 -2.85 8.13
N ASP A 124 9.37 -3.92 8.47
CA ASP A 124 9.78 -5.28 8.12
C ASP A 124 9.68 -5.51 6.60
N VAL A 125 8.63 -5.01 5.95
CA VAL A 125 8.49 -5.08 4.49
C VAL A 125 9.56 -4.23 3.79
N ALA A 126 9.82 -3.01 4.28
CA ALA A 126 10.88 -2.15 3.71
C ALA A 126 12.24 -2.85 3.75
N MET A 127 12.57 -3.50 4.85
CA MET A 127 13.85 -4.22 5.01
C MET A 127 13.89 -5.52 4.23
N GLN A 128 12.85 -6.35 4.32
CA GLN A 128 12.85 -7.73 3.80
C GLN A 128 12.52 -7.80 2.31
N ARG A 129 11.66 -6.93 1.82
CA ARG A 129 11.17 -6.98 0.42
C ARG A 129 11.77 -5.89 -0.45
N CYS A 130 11.96 -4.70 0.10
CA CYS A 130 12.52 -3.56 -0.63
C CYS A 130 14.01 -3.34 -0.39
N HIS A 131 14.62 -4.12 0.51
CA HIS A 131 16.06 -4.05 0.86
C HIS A 131 16.52 -2.66 1.28
N LEU A 132 15.63 -1.90 1.92
CA LEU A 132 15.92 -0.57 2.43
C LEU A 132 16.49 -0.65 3.84
N ALA A 133 17.32 0.34 4.22
CA ALA A 133 17.75 0.51 5.60
C ALA A 133 16.56 0.83 6.53
N ARG A 134 16.78 0.59 7.84
CA ARG A 134 15.76 0.85 8.89
C ARG A 134 15.33 2.31 8.92
#